data_382ef24a1e8ecd2703852cbfa51eef55
#
_entry.id   382ef24a1e8ecd2703852cbfa51eef55
#
_cell.length_a   1.000
_cell.length_b   1.000
_cell.length_c   1.000
_cell.angle_alpha   90.00
_cell.angle_beta   90.00
_cell.angle_gamma   90.00
#
_symmetry.space_group_name_H-M   'P 1'
#
loop_
_entity.id
_entity.type
_entity.pdbx_description
1 polymer ?
#
loop_
_entity_poly.entity_id
_entity_poly.type
_entity_poly.pdbx_seq_one_letter_code
_entity_poly.pdbx_strand_id
1 'polypeptide(L)'
;EIWLVNHILQQASEDLLPAIWSAKYDASDEKTSLADSFDGLGTIIKSAKDAGEIAAGKGNVVSTGKFTRADIGTQLLNMWRHMPERFRMMNSKLYLPFAMGDLYDDWFADEHPNVHSPKQSPDETGQQFLYGTNGKVEIVRCSGMPENSSFAMLTLQQNVAYGMDKPSDMRTLKAVPADYKFKALGKYVFGTQIATLRSELFCTNGQNVNPLDV
;
A
#
# COMPACT_ATOMS: atom_id res chain seq x y z
N GLU A 1 -25.98 6.17 21.85
CA GLU A 1 -25.21 7.27 21.18
C GLU A 1 -23.76 6.84 20.90
N ILE A 2 -23.03 6.37 21.89
CA ILE A 2 -21.63 5.94 21.74
C ILE A 2 -21.46 4.83 20.68
N TRP A 3 -22.36 3.85 20.65
CA TRP A 3 -22.32 2.77 19.66
C TRP A 3 -22.45 3.29 18.22
N LEU A 4 -23.37 4.22 17.96
CA LEU A 4 -23.56 4.80 16.63
C LEU A 4 -22.33 5.58 16.16
N VAL A 5 -21.72 6.36 17.04
CA VAL A 5 -20.49 7.12 16.76
C VAL A 5 -19.35 6.15 16.42
N ASN A 6 -19.16 5.11 17.22
CA ASN A 6 -18.12 4.11 16.96
C ASN A 6 -18.36 3.37 15.64
N HIS A 7 -19.60 3.05 15.30
CA HIS A 7 -19.93 2.39 14.04
C HIS A 7 -19.62 3.28 12.83
N ILE A 8 -19.96 4.57 12.89
CA ILE A 8 -19.62 5.53 11.82
C ILE A 8 -18.10 5.69 11.66
N LEU A 9 -17.36 5.77 12.78
CA LEU A 9 -15.91 5.86 12.74
C LEU A 9 -15.26 4.60 12.16
N GLN A 10 -15.80 3.43 12.48
CA GLN A 10 -15.33 2.16 11.91
C GLN A 10 -15.56 2.12 10.39
N GLN A 11 -16.75 2.46 9.91
CA GLN A 11 -17.06 2.53 8.48
C GLN A 11 -16.14 3.52 7.76
N ALA A 12 -15.94 4.72 8.31
CA ALA A 12 -15.01 5.70 7.73
C ALA A 12 -13.57 5.17 7.66
N SER A 13 -13.14 4.39 8.65
CA SER A 13 -11.83 3.73 8.64
C SER A 13 -11.72 2.64 7.58
N GLU A 14 -12.78 1.83 7.41
CA GLU A 14 -12.86 0.79 6.39
C GLU A 14 -12.85 1.39 4.97
N ASP A 15 -13.54 2.51 4.76
CA ASP A 15 -13.56 3.24 3.47
C ASP A 15 -12.21 3.93 3.16
N LEU A 16 -11.46 4.32 4.20
CA LEU A 16 -10.16 4.96 4.03
C LEU A 16 -9.10 4.00 3.48
N LEU A 17 -9.12 2.74 3.89
CA LEU A 17 -8.11 1.76 3.48
C LEU A 17 -8.00 1.58 1.95
N PRO A 18 -9.10 1.34 1.20
CA PRO A 18 -9.03 1.31 -0.26
C PRO A 18 -8.72 2.69 -0.86
N ALA A 19 -9.22 3.78 -0.25
CA ALA A 19 -8.98 5.12 -0.73
C ALA A 19 -7.48 5.52 -0.69
N ILE A 20 -6.69 5.01 0.25
CA ILE A 20 -5.23 5.22 0.29
C ILE A 20 -4.56 4.85 -1.05
N TRP A 21 -5.08 3.86 -1.77
CA TRP A 21 -4.54 3.44 -3.07
C TRP A 21 -5.29 4.04 -4.25
N SER A 22 -6.62 4.03 -4.24
CA SER A 22 -7.46 4.31 -5.40
C SER A 22 -8.02 5.73 -5.46
N ALA A 23 -7.91 6.52 -4.40
CA ALA A 23 -8.45 7.87 -4.36
C ALA A 23 -7.87 8.76 -5.47
N LYS A 24 -8.72 9.63 -6.02
CA LYS A 24 -8.35 10.62 -7.01
C LYS A 24 -9.02 11.94 -6.65
N TYR A 25 -8.21 12.97 -6.40
CA TYR A 25 -8.71 14.29 -6.06
C TYR A 25 -9.61 14.85 -7.16
N ASP A 26 -10.81 15.25 -6.77
CA ASP A 26 -11.73 16.02 -7.62
C ASP A 26 -11.75 17.48 -7.15
N ALA A 27 -11.47 18.39 -8.09
CA ALA A 27 -11.49 19.83 -7.83
C ALA A 27 -12.91 20.42 -7.78
N SER A 28 -13.95 19.64 -8.11
CA SER A 28 -15.33 20.10 -8.02
C SER A 28 -15.75 20.35 -6.56
N ASP A 29 -16.68 21.29 -6.35
CA ASP A 29 -17.20 21.57 -5.01
C ASP A 29 -18.11 20.45 -4.47
N GLU A 30 -18.63 19.60 -5.34
CA GLU A 30 -19.53 18.50 -5.01
C GLU A 30 -18.75 17.19 -4.81
N LYS A 31 -18.02 17.08 -3.71
CA LYS A 31 -17.37 15.82 -3.31
C LYS A 31 -18.39 14.87 -2.73
N THR A 32 -18.61 13.75 -3.40
CA THR A 32 -19.61 12.75 -3.02
C THR A 32 -18.99 11.59 -2.23
N SER A 33 -17.68 11.43 -2.31
CA SER A 33 -16.95 10.30 -1.72
C SER A 33 -15.68 10.76 -1.02
N LEU A 34 -15.22 9.96 -0.08
CA LEU A 34 -13.89 10.09 0.53
C LEU A 34 -12.78 10.01 -0.53
N ALA A 35 -12.98 9.16 -1.54
CA ALA A 35 -12.04 8.97 -2.63
C ALA A 35 -11.82 10.22 -3.50
N ASP A 36 -12.73 11.20 -3.45
CA ASP A 36 -12.61 12.46 -4.21
C ASP A 36 -11.80 13.55 -3.46
N SER A 37 -11.34 13.23 -2.24
CA SER A 37 -10.76 14.23 -1.33
C SER A 37 -9.25 14.39 -1.45
N PHE A 38 -8.53 13.39 -1.93
CA PHE A 38 -7.07 13.39 -2.08
C PHE A 38 -6.62 12.40 -3.17
N ASP A 39 -5.35 12.49 -3.57
CA ASP A 39 -4.74 11.50 -4.47
C ASP A 39 -4.17 10.34 -3.66
N GLY A 40 -4.61 9.13 -3.99
CA GLY A 40 -4.07 7.90 -3.42
C GLY A 40 -2.71 7.53 -4.02
N LEU A 41 -1.99 6.62 -3.35
CA LEU A 41 -0.66 6.17 -3.80
C LEU A 41 -0.69 5.58 -5.22
N GLY A 42 -1.75 4.82 -5.56
CA GLY A 42 -1.91 4.26 -6.91
C GLY A 42 -2.12 5.34 -7.97
N THR A 43 -2.89 6.38 -7.66
CA THR A 43 -3.11 7.52 -8.54
C THR A 43 -1.81 8.33 -8.76
N ILE A 44 -1.02 8.52 -7.69
CA ILE A 44 0.30 9.18 -7.78
C ILE A 44 1.24 8.38 -8.68
N ILE A 45 1.30 7.04 -8.51
CA ILE A 45 2.14 6.17 -9.33
C ILE A 45 1.69 6.19 -10.79
N LYS A 46 0.38 6.14 -11.03
CA LYS A 46 -0.18 6.23 -12.38
C LYS A 46 0.21 7.55 -13.05
N SER A 47 0.03 8.66 -12.37
CA SER A 47 0.41 9.99 -12.87
C SER A 47 1.91 10.09 -13.16
N ALA A 48 2.75 9.52 -12.29
CA ALA A 48 4.21 9.48 -12.49
C ALA A 48 4.63 8.58 -13.67
N LYS A 49 3.92 7.46 -13.90
CA LYS A 49 4.10 6.63 -15.09
C LYS A 49 3.75 7.41 -16.37
N ASP A 50 2.57 8.06 -16.38
CA ASP A 50 2.08 8.82 -17.53
C ASP A 50 3.01 10.02 -17.85
N ALA A 51 3.60 10.62 -16.82
CA ALA A 51 4.64 11.65 -16.96
C ALA A 51 6.02 11.09 -17.35
N GLY A 52 6.18 9.76 -17.46
CA GLY A 52 7.45 9.11 -17.77
C GLY A 52 8.49 9.16 -16.65
N GLU A 53 8.11 9.44 -15.43
CA GLU A 53 8.99 9.39 -14.26
C GLU A 53 9.26 7.96 -13.80
N ILE A 54 8.30 7.07 -14.00
CA ILE A 54 8.43 5.63 -13.78
C ILE A 54 8.56 4.96 -15.16
N ALA A 55 9.77 4.52 -15.49
CA ALA A 55 10.08 3.88 -16.75
C ALA A 55 11.27 2.92 -16.61
N ALA A 56 11.31 1.87 -17.42
CA ALA A 56 12.41 0.90 -17.41
C ALA A 56 13.77 1.57 -17.64
N GLY A 57 13.83 2.58 -18.53
CA GLY A 57 15.07 3.35 -18.82
C GLY A 57 15.57 4.20 -17.65
N LYS A 58 14.74 4.42 -16.63
CA LYS A 58 15.14 5.15 -15.41
C LYS A 58 15.54 4.20 -14.27
N GLY A 59 15.45 2.88 -14.47
CA GLY A 59 15.86 1.87 -13.51
C GLY A 59 14.95 1.74 -12.29
N ASN A 60 13.79 2.39 -12.28
CA ASN A 60 12.80 2.26 -11.19
C ASN A 60 11.69 1.24 -11.50
N VAL A 61 11.79 0.54 -12.61
CA VAL A 61 10.92 -0.58 -12.97
C VAL A 61 11.78 -1.83 -13.12
N VAL A 62 11.48 -2.85 -12.33
CA VAL A 62 12.10 -4.16 -12.46
C VAL A 62 11.20 -5.04 -13.29
N SER A 63 11.73 -5.54 -14.42
CA SER A 63 11.02 -6.49 -15.27
C SER A 63 10.95 -7.84 -14.57
N THR A 64 9.75 -8.22 -14.15
CA THR A 64 9.45 -9.54 -13.60
C THR A 64 8.51 -10.26 -14.55
N GLY A 65 8.52 -11.59 -14.56
CA GLY A 65 7.49 -12.38 -15.21
C GLY A 65 6.12 -12.21 -14.52
N LYS A 66 5.09 -12.89 -15.04
CA LYS A 66 3.83 -13.04 -14.30
C LYS A 66 4.15 -13.79 -13.00
N PHE A 67 3.70 -13.26 -11.88
CA PHE A 67 3.88 -13.94 -10.60
C PHE A 67 3.08 -15.24 -10.56
N THR A 68 3.77 -16.32 -10.30
CA THR A 68 3.19 -17.65 -10.12
C THR A 68 3.60 -18.23 -8.78
N ARG A 69 2.88 -19.23 -8.30
CA ARG A 69 3.20 -19.94 -7.07
C ARG A 69 4.65 -20.47 -7.05
N ALA A 70 5.19 -20.85 -8.22
CA ALA A 70 6.51 -21.44 -8.31
C ALA A 70 7.67 -20.42 -8.25
N ASP A 71 7.44 -19.15 -8.58
CA ASP A 71 8.53 -18.19 -8.82
C ASP A 71 8.39 -16.85 -8.07
N ILE A 72 7.25 -16.58 -7.44
CA ILE A 72 6.97 -15.28 -6.81
C ILE A 72 8.05 -14.87 -5.81
N GLY A 73 8.50 -15.76 -4.93
CA GLY A 73 9.52 -15.44 -3.94
C GLY A 73 10.86 -15.08 -4.58
N THR A 74 11.24 -15.81 -5.64
CA THR A 74 12.47 -15.51 -6.40
C THR A 74 12.38 -14.18 -7.12
N GLN A 75 11.23 -13.86 -7.73
CA GLN A 75 11.03 -12.59 -8.43
C GLN A 75 11.03 -11.40 -7.46
N LEU A 76 10.36 -11.52 -6.31
CA LEU A 76 10.38 -10.48 -5.26
C LEU A 76 11.79 -10.27 -4.70
N LEU A 77 12.54 -11.35 -4.50
CA LEU A 77 13.94 -11.26 -4.08
C LEU A 77 14.81 -10.58 -5.14
N ASN A 78 14.55 -10.81 -6.43
CA ASN A 78 15.23 -10.13 -7.52
C ASN A 78 14.92 -8.64 -7.56
N MET A 79 13.69 -8.23 -7.25
CA MET A 79 13.35 -6.80 -7.09
C MET A 79 14.20 -6.15 -5.99
N TRP A 80 14.35 -6.81 -4.84
CA TRP A 80 15.21 -6.31 -3.77
C TRP A 80 16.70 -6.27 -4.17
N ARG A 81 17.18 -7.26 -4.90
CA ARG A 81 18.58 -7.30 -5.39
C ARG A 81 18.86 -6.23 -6.44
N HIS A 82 17.84 -5.75 -7.14
CA HIS A 82 17.96 -4.64 -8.08
C HIS A 82 18.27 -3.31 -7.39
N MET A 83 17.90 -3.15 -6.12
CA MET A 83 18.24 -1.96 -5.36
C MET A 83 19.74 -1.86 -5.10
N PRO A 84 20.36 -0.66 -5.19
CA PRO A 84 21.74 -0.42 -4.79
C PRO A 84 22.03 -0.87 -3.36
N GLU A 85 23.25 -1.35 -3.11
CA GLU A 85 23.65 -1.93 -1.82
C GLU A 85 23.38 -1.02 -0.63
N ARG A 86 23.64 0.28 -0.78
CA ARG A 86 23.42 1.29 0.26
C ARG A 86 21.97 1.28 0.79
N PHE A 87 20.98 1.01 -0.07
CA PHE A 87 19.58 0.98 0.32
C PHE A 87 19.13 -0.41 0.81
N ARG A 88 19.78 -1.48 0.34
CA ARG A 88 19.52 -2.84 0.85
C ARG A 88 19.86 -3.03 2.32
N MET A 89 20.71 -2.17 2.88
CA MET A 89 21.02 -2.16 4.31
C MET A 89 19.93 -1.48 5.15
N MET A 90 19.05 -0.69 4.52
CA MET A 90 17.99 0.05 5.19
C MET A 90 16.70 -0.78 5.26
N ASN A 91 15.84 -0.44 6.21
CA ASN A 91 14.53 -1.07 6.31
C ASN A 91 13.63 -0.61 5.15
N SER A 92 13.08 -1.57 4.45
CA SER A 92 12.22 -1.37 3.28
C SER A 92 10.88 -2.05 3.48
N LYS A 93 9.87 -1.58 2.78
CA LYS A 93 8.53 -2.17 2.74
C LYS A 93 8.19 -2.62 1.33
N LEU A 94 7.66 -3.82 1.24
CA LEU A 94 7.15 -4.41 0.01
C LEU A 94 5.63 -4.43 0.09
N TYR A 95 4.99 -3.59 -0.70
CA TYR A 95 3.54 -3.48 -0.76
C TYR A 95 3.00 -4.40 -1.84
N LEU A 96 2.06 -5.28 -1.47
CA LEU A 96 1.46 -6.30 -2.34
C LEU A 96 -0.06 -6.36 -2.15
N PRO A 97 -0.84 -6.73 -3.20
CA PRO A 97 -2.22 -7.17 -3.04
C PRO A 97 -2.28 -8.45 -2.17
N PHE A 98 -3.41 -8.69 -1.53
CA PHE A 98 -3.60 -9.88 -0.69
C PHE A 98 -3.36 -11.18 -1.45
N ALA A 99 -3.91 -11.31 -2.66
CA ALA A 99 -3.73 -12.51 -3.48
C ALA A 99 -2.25 -12.84 -3.80
N MET A 100 -1.41 -11.82 -3.99
CA MET A 100 0.03 -12.04 -4.15
C MET A 100 0.71 -12.43 -2.83
N GLY A 101 0.23 -11.90 -1.71
CA GLY A 101 0.69 -12.32 -0.39
C GLY A 101 0.41 -13.80 -0.13
N ASP A 102 -0.77 -14.28 -0.51
CA ASP A 102 -1.15 -15.69 -0.37
C ASP A 102 -0.33 -16.60 -1.30
N LEU A 103 -0.08 -16.16 -2.56
CA LEU A 103 0.83 -16.87 -3.46
C LEU A 103 2.25 -16.96 -2.90
N TYR A 104 2.72 -15.93 -2.20
CA TYR A 104 4.03 -15.95 -1.56
C TYR A 104 4.08 -16.94 -0.39
N ASP A 105 3.03 -17.03 0.41
CA ASP A 105 2.96 -18.00 1.51
C ASP A 105 2.95 -19.43 0.98
N ASP A 106 2.20 -19.69 -0.08
CA ASP A 106 2.16 -20.98 -0.76
C ASP A 106 3.54 -21.36 -1.35
N TRP A 107 4.20 -20.41 -2.03
CA TRP A 107 5.57 -20.61 -2.53
C TRP A 107 6.53 -20.94 -1.39
N PHE A 108 6.44 -20.19 -0.28
CA PHE A 108 7.32 -20.41 0.86
C PHE A 108 7.11 -21.78 1.50
N ALA A 109 5.88 -22.23 1.64
CA ALA A 109 5.56 -23.54 2.19
C ALA A 109 6.07 -24.69 1.29
N ASP A 110 6.00 -24.52 -0.03
CA ASP A 110 6.47 -25.53 -1.00
C ASP A 110 8.00 -25.62 -1.04
N GLU A 111 8.71 -24.48 -1.04
CA GLU A 111 10.18 -24.47 -1.13
C GLU A 111 10.86 -24.78 0.20
N HIS A 112 10.20 -24.54 1.31
CA HIS A 112 10.80 -24.64 2.65
C HIS A 112 9.95 -25.45 3.63
N PRO A 113 9.59 -26.71 3.33
CA PRO A 113 8.65 -27.50 4.14
C PRO A 113 9.14 -27.75 5.58
N ASN A 114 10.44 -27.62 5.84
CA ASN A 114 11.05 -27.85 7.15
C ASN A 114 11.45 -26.57 7.90
N VAL A 115 11.19 -25.41 7.32
CA VAL A 115 11.56 -24.11 7.93
C VAL A 115 10.32 -23.47 8.54
N HIS A 116 10.10 -23.72 9.80
CA HIS A 116 9.16 -22.98 10.63
C HIS A 116 9.90 -21.75 11.19
N SER A 117 10.14 -20.73 10.37
CA SER A 117 10.75 -19.51 10.86
C SER A 117 9.68 -18.55 11.35
N PRO A 118 9.69 -18.17 12.65
CA PRO A 118 8.75 -17.18 13.19
C PRO A 118 8.87 -15.80 12.51
N LYS A 119 9.97 -15.55 11.79
CA LYS A 119 10.21 -14.28 11.08
C LYS A 119 9.59 -14.23 9.68
N GLN A 120 9.02 -15.31 9.19
CA GLN A 120 8.40 -15.39 7.86
C GLN A 120 6.90 -15.67 7.95
N SER A 121 6.44 -16.25 9.04
CA SER A 121 5.06 -16.14 9.45
C SER A 121 4.85 -14.78 10.12
N PRO A 122 3.67 -14.17 10.06
CA PRO A 122 3.36 -13.03 10.91
C PRO A 122 3.72 -13.40 12.34
N ASP A 123 4.65 -12.66 12.93
CA ASP A 123 4.96 -12.82 14.35
C ASP A 123 3.76 -12.36 15.20
N GLU A 124 3.90 -12.36 16.52
CA GLU A 124 2.84 -11.87 17.43
C GLU A 124 2.45 -10.41 17.15
N THR A 125 3.30 -9.66 16.41
CA THR A 125 3.04 -8.29 15.95
C THR A 125 2.38 -8.24 14.57
N GLY A 126 2.19 -9.37 13.89
CA GLY A 126 1.63 -9.46 12.55
C GLY A 126 2.58 -9.04 11.42
N GLN A 127 3.87 -8.90 11.70
CA GLN A 127 4.86 -8.51 10.69
C GLN A 127 5.44 -9.73 9.98
N GLN A 128 5.42 -9.70 8.65
CA GLN A 128 6.01 -10.72 7.79
C GLN A 128 7.18 -10.13 6.99
N PHE A 129 8.26 -10.87 6.87
CA PHE A 129 9.46 -10.43 6.15
C PHE A 129 9.74 -11.31 4.94
N LEU A 130 10.25 -10.69 3.87
CA LEU A 130 10.68 -11.40 2.67
C LEU A 130 11.88 -12.28 2.98
N TYR A 131 11.80 -13.56 2.60
CA TYR A 131 12.87 -14.53 2.78
C TYR A 131 14.16 -14.09 2.08
N GLY A 132 15.30 -14.36 2.69
CA GLY A 132 16.61 -14.00 2.14
C GLY A 132 17.05 -12.55 2.31
N THR A 133 16.25 -11.70 2.98
CA THR A 133 16.56 -10.27 3.19
C THR A 133 17.04 -9.94 4.60
N ASN A 134 17.28 -10.96 5.44
CA ASN A 134 17.67 -10.80 6.85
C ASN A 134 16.73 -9.89 7.67
N GLY A 135 15.41 -9.93 7.37
CA GLY A 135 14.42 -9.11 8.06
C GLY A 135 14.47 -7.63 7.67
N LYS A 136 15.08 -7.28 6.53
CA LYS A 136 15.15 -5.89 6.05
C LYS A 136 13.94 -5.46 5.24
N VAL A 137 13.24 -6.39 4.63
CA VAL A 137 12.06 -6.11 3.79
C VAL A 137 10.82 -6.67 4.47
N GLU A 138 10.00 -5.78 4.99
CA GLU A 138 8.69 -6.09 5.54
C GLU A 138 7.66 -6.22 4.41
N ILE A 139 6.89 -7.29 4.41
CA ILE A 139 5.77 -7.49 3.47
C ILE A 139 4.52 -6.83 4.05
N VAL A 140 3.96 -5.89 3.30
CA VAL A 140 2.72 -5.20 3.65
C VAL A 140 1.64 -5.58 2.66
N ARG A 141 0.62 -6.31 3.13
CA ARG A 141 -0.53 -6.69 2.32
C ARG A 141 -1.55 -5.55 2.31
N CYS A 142 -1.92 -5.09 1.12
CA CYS A 142 -2.76 -3.92 0.94
C CYS A 142 -4.16 -4.31 0.48
N SER A 143 -5.17 -4.05 1.30
CA SER A 143 -6.58 -4.28 0.96
C SER A 143 -7.14 -3.30 -0.08
N GLY A 144 -6.47 -2.18 -0.31
CA GLY A 144 -6.89 -1.18 -1.29
C GLY A 144 -6.39 -1.40 -2.71
N MET A 145 -5.52 -2.39 -2.93
CA MET A 145 -5.12 -2.80 -4.27
C MET A 145 -6.15 -3.77 -4.86
N PRO A 146 -6.45 -3.72 -6.17
CA PRO A 146 -7.30 -4.71 -6.81
C PRO A 146 -6.78 -6.14 -6.58
N GLU A 147 -7.67 -7.07 -6.26
CA GLU A 147 -7.30 -8.47 -5.94
C GLU A 147 -6.49 -9.14 -7.05
N ASN A 148 -6.83 -8.87 -8.30
CA ASN A 148 -6.16 -9.46 -9.46
C ASN A 148 -4.94 -8.68 -9.93
N SER A 149 -4.55 -7.61 -9.21
CA SER A 149 -3.37 -6.84 -9.57
C SER A 149 -2.08 -7.65 -9.36
N SER A 150 -1.21 -7.63 -10.35
CA SER A 150 0.16 -8.17 -10.27
C SER A 150 1.19 -7.10 -9.89
N PHE A 151 0.74 -5.96 -9.42
CA PHE A 151 1.61 -4.85 -9.03
C PHE A 151 2.29 -5.13 -7.69
N ALA A 152 3.60 -4.89 -7.65
CA ALA A 152 4.39 -4.91 -6.42
C ALA A 152 5.24 -3.64 -6.33
N MET A 153 5.25 -3.01 -5.18
CA MET A 153 6.04 -1.81 -4.90
C MET A 153 7.01 -2.08 -3.75
N LEU A 154 8.30 -1.98 -4.04
CA LEU A 154 9.37 -2.05 -3.04
C LEU A 154 9.97 -0.67 -2.84
N THR A 155 9.93 -0.16 -1.63
CA THR A 155 10.47 1.17 -1.31
C THR A 155 10.98 1.24 0.12
N LEU A 156 11.79 2.25 0.43
CA LEU A 156 12.21 2.49 1.81
C LEU A 156 11.02 2.90 2.66
N GLN A 157 11.02 2.48 3.93
CA GLN A 157 9.94 2.81 4.87
C GLN A 157 9.65 4.31 4.95
N GLN A 158 10.68 5.14 4.83
CA GLN A 158 10.57 6.60 4.93
C GLN A 158 10.07 7.27 3.65
N ASN A 159 9.96 6.51 2.54
CA ASN A 159 9.60 7.08 1.23
C ASN A 159 8.09 7.26 1.05
N VAL A 160 7.29 6.52 1.79
CA VAL A 160 5.84 6.66 1.81
C VAL A 160 5.44 7.48 3.03
N ALA A 161 4.81 8.60 2.79
CA ALA A 161 4.33 9.50 3.82
C ALA A 161 2.82 9.68 3.71
N TYR A 162 2.19 9.85 4.84
CA TYR A 162 0.81 10.32 4.95
C TYR A 162 0.78 11.55 5.84
N GLY A 163 -0.06 12.50 5.49
CA GLY A 163 -0.26 13.74 6.22
C GLY A 163 -1.68 13.87 6.73
N MET A 164 -1.81 14.39 7.94
CA MET A 164 -3.09 14.78 8.51
C MET A 164 -2.92 16.08 9.30
N ASP A 165 -3.95 16.91 9.32
CA ASP A 165 -3.90 18.20 10.04
C ASP A 165 -3.80 17.96 11.55
N LYS A 166 -4.74 17.20 12.11
CA LYS A 166 -4.73 16.82 13.53
C LYS A 166 -5.16 15.38 13.71
N PRO A 167 -4.37 14.54 14.40
CA PRO A 167 -4.78 13.16 14.69
C PRO A 167 -6.08 13.04 15.51
N SER A 168 -6.40 14.07 16.31
CA SER A 168 -7.65 14.14 17.09
C SER A 168 -8.89 14.29 16.21
N ASP A 169 -8.76 14.94 15.05
CA ASP A 169 -9.92 15.26 14.21
C ASP A 169 -10.52 14.01 13.56
N MET A 170 -9.73 12.98 13.30
CA MET A 170 -10.22 11.67 12.84
C MET A 170 -11.15 10.97 13.83
N ARG A 171 -11.13 11.37 15.10
CA ARG A 171 -11.94 10.79 16.18
C ARG A 171 -13.04 11.71 16.66
N THR A 172 -13.15 12.92 16.09
CA THR A 172 -14.09 13.93 16.56
C THR A 172 -15.30 13.98 15.64
N LEU A 173 -16.41 13.42 16.08
CA LEU A 173 -17.72 13.59 15.47
C LEU A 173 -18.57 14.50 16.34
N LYS A 174 -19.14 15.55 15.74
CA LYS A 174 -20.16 16.38 16.38
C LYS A 174 -21.53 15.88 16.01
N ALA A 175 -22.30 15.47 17.00
CA ALA A 175 -23.71 15.15 16.85
C ALA A 175 -24.52 16.44 16.93
N VAL A 176 -25.26 16.76 15.89
CA VAL A 176 -26.16 17.91 15.85
C VAL A 176 -27.58 17.41 15.68
N PRO A 177 -28.47 17.63 16.66
CA PRO A 177 -29.89 17.33 16.50
C PRO A 177 -30.48 18.32 15.48
N ALA A 178 -31.20 17.82 14.51
CA ALA A 178 -31.90 18.62 13.51
C ALA A 178 -33.24 17.97 13.17
N ASP A 179 -34.34 18.67 13.36
CA ASP A 179 -35.70 18.34 12.91
C ASP A 179 -36.02 16.82 12.83
N TYR A 180 -36.08 16.15 13.97
CA TYR A 180 -36.30 14.69 14.08
C TYR A 180 -35.25 13.82 13.41
N LYS A 181 -34.10 14.37 13.06
CA LYS A 181 -32.96 13.66 12.47
C LYS A 181 -31.71 13.89 13.30
N PHE A 182 -30.83 12.90 13.29
CA PHE A 182 -29.51 13.00 13.87
C PHE A 182 -28.50 13.24 12.74
N LYS A 183 -27.72 14.33 12.81
CA LYS A 183 -26.62 14.61 11.89
C LYS A 183 -25.30 14.43 12.62
N ALA A 184 -24.47 13.51 12.12
CA ALA A 184 -23.09 13.37 12.55
C ALA A 184 -22.20 14.18 11.58
N LEU A 185 -21.45 15.14 12.11
CA LEU A 185 -20.53 15.97 11.36
C LEU A 185 -19.11 15.67 11.81
N GLY A 186 -18.28 15.21 10.87
CA GLY A 186 -16.84 15.04 11.05
C GLY A 186 -16.10 15.77 9.95
N LYS A 187 -14.95 16.33 10.26
CA LYS A 187 -14.02 16.91 9.30
C LYS A 187 -12.64 16.43 9.61
N TYR A 188 -11.94 15.89 8.63
CA TYR A 188 -10.53 15.61 8.73
C TYR A 188 -9.82 15.92 7.40
N VAL A 189 -8.55 16.21 7.48
CA VAL A 189 -7.68 16.44 6.33
C VAL A 189 -6.69 15.27 6.29
N PHE A 190 -6.66 14.58 5.18
CA PHE A 190 -5.78 13.45 4.94
C PHE A 190 -5.16 13.54 3.56
N GLY A 191 -3.94 13.08 3.42
CA GLY A 191 -3.26 13.00 2.14
C GLY A 191 -2.14 11.98 2.17
N THR A 192 -1.80 11.44 1.01
CA THR A 192 -0.70 10.49 0.82
C THR A 192 0.33 11.06 -0.13
N GLN A 193 1.60 10.68 0.05
CA GLN A 193 2.69 11.12 -0.82
C GLN A 193 3.81 10.09 -0.89
N ILE A 194 4.46 10.00 -2.06
CA ILE A 194 5.73 9.31 -2.24
C ILE A 194 6.81 10.38 -2.37
N ALA A 195 7.80 10.36 -1.47
CA ALA A 195 8.81 11.40 -1.37
C ALA A 195 9.73 11.42 -2.60
N THR A 196 10.09 10.25 -3.15
CA THR A 196 10.93 10.14 -4.34
C THR A 196 10.63 8.87 -5.14
N LEU A 197 10.67 9.01 -6.46
CA LEU A 197 10.50 7.94 -7.44
C LEU A 197 11.83 7.52 -8.09
N ARG A 198 12.95 7.84 -7.48
CA ARG A 198 14.27 7.43 -8.00
C ARG A 198 14.43 5.92 -7.90
N SER A 199 15.17 5.33 -8.83
CA SER A 199 15.41 3.88 -8.90
C SER A 199 16.05 3.31 -7.63
N GLU A 200 16.79 4.12 -6.89
CA GLU A 200 17.41 3.73 -5.64
C GLU A 200 16.45 3.57 -4.48
N LEU A 201 15.26 4.19 -4.56
CA LEU A 201 14.29 4.26 -3.47
C LEU A 201 12.93 3.66 -3.83
N PHE A 202 12.69 3.36 -5.11
CA PHE A 202 11.39 2.89 -5.56
C PHE A 202 11.57 1.89 -6.70
N CYS A 203 10.98 0.70 -6.54
CA CYS A 203 10.97 -0.35 -7.56
C CYS A 203 9.55 -0.87 -7.72
N THR A 204 9.14 -1.15 -8.95
CA THR A 204 7.82 -1.69 -9.28
C THR A 204 7.95 -2.94 -10.14
N ASN A 205 6.88 -3.73 -10.20
CA ASN A 205 6.74 -4.81 -11.14
C ASN A 205 6.70 -4.26 -12.58
N GLY A 206 7.55 -4.80 -13.45
CA GLY A 206 7.63 -4.35 -14.85
C GLY A 206 6.43 -4.71 -15.73
N GLN A 207 5.60 -5.66 -15.34
CA GLN A 207 4.43 -6.05 -16.13
C GLN A 207 3.21 -5.16 -15.91
N ASN A 208 3.01 -4.74 -14.67
CA ASN A 208 1.91 -3.87 -14.31
C ASN A 208 2.41 -2.77 -13.38
N VAL A 209 2.80 -1.66 -13.97
CA VAL A 209 3.31 -0.49 -13.24
C VAL A 209 2.16 0.31 -12.60
N ASN A 210 0.95 0.12 -13.08
CA ASN A 210 -0.22 0.80 -12.53
C ASN A 210 -0.93 -0.10 -11.51
N PRO A 211 -0.93 0.26 -10.22
CA PRO A 211 -1.58 -0.54 -9.18
C PRO A 211 -3.11 -0.58 -9.30
N LEU A 212 -3.71 0.27 -10.13
CA LEU A 212 -5.15 0.35 -10.34
C LEU A 212 -5.63 -0.43 -11.58
N ASP A 213 -4.71 -0.91 -12.43
CA ASP A 213 -5.04 -1.77 -13.56
C ASP A 213 -5.14 -3.23 -13.10
N VAL A 214 -6.16 -3.92 -13.56
CA VAL A 214 -6.47 -5.33 -13.27
C VAL A 214 -6.02 -6.21 -14.41
#